data_1da388328baf618a4a36cb425bdc6d40
#
_entry.id   1da388328baf618a4a36cb425bdc6d40
#
_cell.length_a   1.000
_cell.length_b   1.000
_cell.length_c   1.000
_cell.angle_alpha   90.00
_cell.angle_beta   90.00
_cell.angle_gamma   90.00
#
_symmetry.space_group_name_H-M   'P 1'
#
loop_
_entity.id
_entity.type
_entity.pdbx_description
1 polymer ?
#
loop_
_entity_poly.entity_id
_entity_poly.type
_entity_poly.pdbx_seq_one_letter_code
_entity_poly.pdbx_strand_id
1 'polypeptide(L)'
;NEGFGVVGVDGLKIEPLPADLVGDDKTPPRPVRNWREEIERELDARILAGFGGVAEYGITVRWDKNFLSVIHITLMRRRTLRVFGGTRFGGTLTADDAWKLGFDHVAIAAGAGRPTVVEIKNNLIRGIRKASDFLMALQLTGAAKRESMANLQVRLPALVIGGGLTAIDMATELIAYYPQQVEKILDRYETLAGELGEEAVLKTFDAEEKEILLNEFLPHGREVRAERARAAGAGESPNFVPLVRKWGGVRILYRRAMT
;
A
#
# COMPACT_ATOMS: atom_id res chain seq x y z
N ASN A 1 -6.20 -1.52 -10.87
CA ASN A 1 -7.35 -1.70 -11.77
C ASN A 1 -6.95 -2.02 -13.22
N GLU A 2 -5.69 -2.18 -13.50
CA GLU A 2 -5.16 -2.43 -14.85
C GLU A 2 -5.52 -3.81 -15.43
N GLY A 3 -6.21 -4.64 -14.69
CA GLY A 3 -6.56 -5.99 -15.11
C GLY A 3 -8.05 -6.25 -15.40
N PHE A 4 -8.93 -5.28 -15.16
CA PHE A 4 -10.36 -5.49 -15.34
C PHE A 4 -10.89 -4.62 -16.47
N GLY A 5 -11.23 -5.26 -17.57
CA GLY A 5 -11.90 -4.59 -18.68
C GLY A 5 -13.28 -4.07 -18.26
N VAL A 6 -13.68 -2.94 -18.81
CA VAL A 6 -15.04 -2.43 -18.69
C VAL A 6 -15.93 -3.27 -19.59
N VAL A 7 -16.99 -3.84 -19.04
CA VAL A 7 -17.99 -4.57 -19.81
C VAL A 7 -19.04 -3.59 -20.30
N GLY A 8 -19.21 -3.47 -21.61
CA GLY A 8 -20.25 -2.63 -22.20
C GLY A 8 -21.66 -3.07 -21.78
N VAL A 9 -22.59 -2.13 -21.82
CA VAL A 9 -23.99 -2.34 -21.41
C VAL A 9 -24.70 -3.40 -22.27
N ASP A 10 -24.22 -3.64 -23.47
CA ASP A 10 -24.67 -4.72 -24.37
C ASP A 10 -24.17 -6.10 -23.98
N GLY A 11 -23.28 -6.15 -23.01
CA GLY A 11 -22.85 -7.35 -22.31
C GLY A 11 -22.11 -8.39 -23.14
N LEU A 12 -21.77 -8.12 -24.37
CA LEU A 12 -21.17 -9.08 -25.28
C LEU A 12 -19.73 -8.73 -25.69
N LYS A 13 -19.30 -7.51 -25.45
CA LYS A 13 -17.93 -7.09 -25.75
C LYS A 13 -17.28 -6.57 -24.48
N ILE A 14 -16.15 -7.15 -24.15
CA ILE A 14 -15.19 -6.54 -23.24
C ILE A 14 -14.51 -5.48 -24.09
N GLU A 15 -14.85 -4.22 -23.86
CA GLU A 15 -14.06 -3.15 -24.42
C GLU A 15 -12.73 -3.10 -23.67
N PRO A 16 -11.62 -2.99 -24.39
CA PRO A 16 -10.35 -2.74 -23.75
C PRO A 16 -10.49 -1.44 -22.93
N LEU A 17 -9.86 -1.40 -21.77
CA LEU A 17 -9.72 -0.15 -21.00
C LEU A 17 -9.26 0.96 -21.95
N PRO A 18 -9.80 2.19 -21.82
CA PRO A 18 -9.32 3.33 -22.56
C PRO A 18 -7.79 3.41 -22.52
N ALA A 19 -7.17 3.75 -23.62
CA ALA A 19 -5.71 3.70 -23.77
C ALA A 19 -4.96 4.61 -22.79
N ASP A 20 -5.65 5.58 -22.20
CA ASP A 20 -5.19 6.46 -21.15
C ASP A 20 -5.16 5.81 -19.75
N LEU A 21 -5.88 4.70 -19.58
CA LEU A 21 -5.88 3.89 -18.35
C LEU A 21 -4.98 2.65 -18.44
N VAL A 22 -4.65 2.23 -19.65
CA VAL A 22 -3.64 1.21 -19.92
C VAL A 22 -2.41 1.99 -20.35
N GLY A 23 -1.39 2.08 -19.51
CA GLY A 23 -0.14 2.73 -19.92
C GLY A 23 0.29 2.29 -21.35
N ASP A 24 1.16 3.03 -21.99
CA ASP A 24 1.57 2.87 -23.41
C ASP A 24 1.98 1.46 -23.84
N ASP A 25 2.04 0.52 -22.92
CA ASP A 25 2.34 -0.87 -23.19
C ASP A 25 1.05 -1.64 -23.49
N LYS A 26 0.71 -1.72 -24.78
CA LYS A 26 -0.44 -2.47 -25.32
C LYS A 26 -0.35 -3.99 -25.11
N THR A 27 0.64 -4.45 -24.39
CA THR A 27 0.82 -5.86 -24.04
C THR A 27 0.10 -6.16 -22.71
N PRO A 28 -0.70 -7.23 -22.65
CA PRO A 28 -1.26 -7.67 -21.38
C PRO A 28 -0.11 -7.91 -20.37
N PRO A 29 -0.29 -7.58 -19.08
CA PRO A 29 0.75 -7.76 -18.09
C PRO A 29 1.29 -9.19 -18.15
N ARG A 30 2.58 -9.31 -18.45
CA ARG A 30 3.23 -10.62 -18.50
C ARG A 30 3.51 -11.09 -17.08
N PRO A 31 3.33 -12.37 -16.77
CA PRO A 31 3.74 -12.91 -15.48
C PRO A 31 5.20 -12.57 -15.22
N VAL A 32 5.50 -12.09 -14.01
CA VAL A 32 6.86 -11.82 -13.59
C VAL A 32 7.67 -13.12 -13.63
N ARG A 33 8.66 -13.20 -14.49
CA ARG A 33 9.51 -14.38 -14.64
C ARG A 33 10.68 -14.38 -13.66
N ASN A 34 11.20 -13.22 -13.36
CA ASN A 34 12.30 -13.03 -12.43
C ASN A 34 11.79 -12.23 -11.21
N TRP A 35 11.28 -12.96 -10.23
CA TRP A 35 10.76 -12.37 -9.00
C TRP A 35 11.83 -11.62 -8.19
N ARG A 36 13.09 -12.04 -8.30
CA ARG A 36 14.20 -11.37 -7.59
C ARG A 36 14.45 -9.98 -8.15
N GLU A 37 14.53 -9.85 -9.45
CA GLU A 37 14.67 -8.57 -10.12
C GLU A 37 13.51 -7.61 -9.77
N GLU A 38 12.29 -8.12 -9.71
CA GLU A 38 11.13 -7.33 -9.31
C GLU A 38 11.20 -6.89 -7.84
N ILE A 39 11.71 -7.75 -6.95
CA ILE A 39 11.92 -7.40 -5.53
C ILE A 39 12.99 -6.32 -5.37
N GLU A 40 14.05 -6.39 -6.15
CA GLU A 40 15.19 -5.48 -6.05
C GLU A 40 14.93 -4.12 -6.71
N ARG A 41 13.87 -3.97 -7.51
CA ARG A 41 13.46 -2.67 -8.03
C ARG A 41 13.10 -1.71 -6.90
N GLU A 42 13.38 -0.43 -7.10
CA GLU A 42 12.97 0.62 -6.17
C GLU A 42 11.46 0.62 -5.96
N LEU A 43 11.03 0.83 -4.72
CA LEU A 43 9.61 0.82 -4.36
C LEU A 43 8.79 1.80 -5.18
N ASP A 44 9.34 2.98 -5.43
CA ASP A 44 8.68 4.00 -6.24
C ASP A 44 8.36 3.54 -7.66
N ALA A 45 9.25 2.76 -8.26
CA ALA A 45 9.10 2.27 -9.63
C ALA A 45 8.18 1.05 -9.77
N ARG A 46 8.00 0.25 -8.69
CA ARG A 46 7.20 -0.98 -8.76
C ARG A 46 5.84 -0.89 -8.11
N ILE A 47 5.59 0.12 -7.28
CA ILE A 47 4.31 0.29 -6.60
C ILE A 47 3.35 1.05 -7.51
N LEU A 48 2.18 0.46 -7.71
CA LEU A 48 1.04 1.12 -8.33
C LEU A 48 0.16 1.72 -7.25
N ALA A 49 -0.19 3.00 -7.38
CA ALA A 49 -1.19 3.62 -6.54
C ALA A 49 -2.59 3.20 -7.01
N GLY A 50 -3.51 3.05 -6.09
CA GLY A 50 -4.88 2.70 -6.40
C GLY A 50 -5.37 1.43 -5.72
N PHE A 51 -6.61 1.06 -6.00
CA PHE A 51 -7.25 -0.08 -5.38
C PHE A 51 -7.12 -1.33 -6.25
N GLY A 52 -6.51 -2.36 -5.71
CA GLY A 52 -6.36 -3.65 -6.36
C GLY A 52 -6.89 -4.84 -5.55
N GLY A 53 -7.58 -4.59 -4.45
CA GLY A 53 -8.06 -5.64 -3.55
C GLY A 53 -6.97 -6.18 -2.60
N VAL A 54 -7.33 -7.18 -1.80
CA VAL A 54 -6.48 -7.71 -0.71
C VAL A 54 -5.16 -8.27 -1.21
N ALA A 55 -5.15 -8.93 -2.38
CA ALA A 55 -3.95 -9.53 -2.93
C ALA A 55 -2.96 -8.51 -3.51
N GLU A 56 -3.40 -7.28 -3.74
CA GLU A 56 -2.59 -6.24 -4.36
C GLU A 56 -2.15 -5.15 -3.38
N TYR A 57 -2.79 -4.98 -2.24
CA TYR A 57 -2.38 -3.93 -1.35
C TYR A 57 -1.13 -4.29 -0.54
N GLY A 58 -0.33 -3.27 -0.30
CA GLY A 58 0.98 -3.35 0.29
C GLY A 58 2.10 -3.00 -0.68
N ILE A 59 3.25 -2.69 -0.14
CA ILE A 59 4.44 -2.26 -0.89
C ILE A 59 5.52 -3.34 -0.95
N THR A 60 5.43 -4.36 -0.10
CA THR A 60 6.33 -5.51 -0.17
C THR A 60 5.91 -6.43 -1.31
N VAL A 61 6.87 -7.15 -1.87
CA VAL A 61 6.56 -8.08 -2.94
C VAL A 61 5.69 -9.21 -2.43
N ARG A 62 4.53 -9.32 -3.03
CA ARG A 62 3.69 -10.49 -2.95
C ARG A 62 3.80 -11.23 -4.27
N TRP A 63 4.49 -12.31 -4.27
CA TRP A 63 4.72 -13.09 -5.48
C TRP A 63 3.44 -13.68 -6.08
N ASP A 64 2.39 -13.84 -5.29
CA ASP A 64 1.04 -14.21 -5.76
C ASP A 64 0.31 -13.10 -6.52
N LYS A 65 0.80 -11.86 -6.58
CA LYS A 65 0.25 -10.83 -7.48
C LYS A 65 0.23 -11.26 -8.95
N ASN A 66 1.19 -12.09 -9.35
CA ASN A 66 1.22 -12.64 -10.70
C ASN A 66 0.02 -13.52 -11.02
N PHE A 67 -0.58 -14.16 -10.01
CA PHE A 67 -1.78 -14.96 -10.21
C PHE A 67 -3.01 -14.13 -10.54
N LEU A 68 -3.03 -12.85 -10.18
CA LEU A 68 -4.12 -11.94 -10.56
C LEU A 68 -4.22 -11.80 -12.08
N SER A 69 -3.10 -11.70 -12.78
CA SER A 69 -3.08 -11.68 -14.26
C SER A 69 -3.61 -12.99 -14.83
N VAL A 70 -3.25 -14.14 -14.26
CA VAL A 70 -3.75 -15.46 -14.68
C VAL A 70 -5.26 -15.57 -14.42
N ILE A 71 -5.73 -15.14 -13.26
CA ILE A 71 -7.15 -15.12 -12.92
C ILE A 71 -7.90 -14.23 -13.89
N HIS A 72 -7.40 -13.02 -14.14
CA HIS A 72 -8.00 -12.09 -15.08
C HIS A 72 -8.13 -12.71 -16.48
N ILE A 73 -7.03 -13.25 -17.04
CA ILE A 73 -7.06 -13.91 -18.34
C ILE A 73 -8.07 -15.06 -18.37
N THR A 74 -8.14 -15.84 -17.28
CA THR A 74 -9.08 -16.97 -17.16
C THR A 74 -10.53 -16.49 -17.20
N LEU A 75 -10.84 -15.42 -16.49
CA LEU A 75 -12.17 -14.82 -16.46
C LEU A 75 -12.54 -14.23 -17.82
N MET A 76 -11.63 -13.49 -18.43
CA MET A 76 -11.86 -12.79 -19.69
C MET A 76 -12.03 -13.72 -20.89
N ARG A 77 -11.57 -14.95 -20.81
CA ARG A 77 -11.83 -16.00 -21.82
C ARG A 77 -13.26 -16.54 -21.81
N ARG A 78 -14.04 -16.23 -20.76
CA ARG A 78 -15.41 -16.75 -20.60
C ARG A 78 -16.42 -15.79 -21.20
N ARG A 79 -17.02 -16.16 -22.34
CA ARG A 79 -18.07 -15.34 -22.99
C ARG A 79 -19.31 -15.12 -22.13
N THR A 80 -19.53 -15.99 -21.14
CA THR A 80 -20.68 -15.97 -20.22
C THR A 80 -20.40 -15.18 -18.94
N LEU A 81 -19.17 -14.73 -18.72
CA LEU A 81 -18.80 -13.95 -17.54
C LEU A 81 -18.70 -12.47 -17.91
N ARG A 82 -19.25 -11.63 -17.06
CA ARG A 82 -19.19 -10.16 -17.17
C ARG A 82 -18.73 -9.56 -15.86
N VAL A 83 -17.85 -8.56 -15.93
CA VAL A 83 -17.36 -7.85 -14.77
C VAL A 83 -17.79 -6.39 -14.86
N PHE A 84 -18.51 -5.92 -13.86
CA PHE A 84 -18.98 -4.54 -13.78
C PHE A 84 -18.15 -3.81 -12.72
N GLY A 85 -17.21 -2.99 -13.15
CA GLY A 85 -16.47 -2.07 -12.29
C GLY A 85 -17.31 -0.86 -11.90
N GLY A 86 -16.88 -0.12 -10.86
CA GLY A 86 -17.59 1.07 -10.40
C GLY A 86 -18.97 0.82 -9.78
N THR A 87 -19.37 -0.44 -9.62
CA THR A 87 -20.66 -0.85 -9.08
C THR A 87 -20.49 -1.33 -7.64
N ARG A 88 -21.14 -0.64 -6.71
CA ARG A 88 -21.12 -0.99 -5.29
C ARG A 88 -22.42 -1.72 -4.92
N PHE A 89 -22.30 -2.97 -4.48
CA PHE A 89 -23.44 -3.72 -3.95
C PHE A 89 -23.91 -3.11 -2.62
N GLY A 90 -25.22 -2.89 -2.50
CA GLY A 90 -25.83 -2.18 -1.39
C GLY A 90 -25.88 -0.65 -1.54
N GLY A 91 -25.15 -0.10 -2.52
CA GLY A 91 -25.18 1.33 -2.83
C GLY A 91 -25.70 1.61 -4.24
N THR A 92 -24.97 1.14 -5.25
CA THR A 92 -25.36 1.28 -6.66
C THR A 92 -26.37 0.23 -7.08
N LEU A 93 -26.25 -0.97 -6.55
CA LEU A 93 -27.09 -2.14 -6.84
C LEU A 93 -27.46 -2.82 -5.52
N THR A 94 -28.75 -2.98 -5.28
CA THR A 94 -29.27 -3.73 -4.12
C THR A 94 -29.54 -5.19 -4.48
N ALA A 95 -29.85 -6.01 -3.48
CA ALA A 95 -30.28 -7.40 -3.70
C ALA A 95 -31.58 -7.45 -4.51
N ASP A 96 -32.54 -6.55 -4.22
CA ASP A 96 -33.80 -6.48 -4.94
C ASP A 96 -33.61 -6.08 -6.41
N ASP A 97 -32.64 -5.21 -6.68
CA ASP A 97 -32.31 -4.84 -8.05
C ASP A 97 -31.68 -6.02 -8.80
N ALA A 98 -30.86 -6.83 -8.13
CA ALA A 98 -30.32 -8.03 -8.74
C ALA A 98 -31.42 -9.00 -9.19
N TRP A 99 -32.43 -9.23 -8.34
CA TRP A 99 -33.58 -10.07 -8.71
C TRP A 99 -34.39 -9.47 -9.86
N LYS A 100 -34.63 -8.16 -9.85
CA LYS A 100 -35.32 -7.45 -10.95
C LYS A 100 -34.56 -7.53 -12.28
N LEU A 101 -33.23 -7.59 -12.22
CA LEU A 101 -32.36 -7.76 -13.39
C LEU A 101 -32.33 -9.21 -13.91
N GLY A 102 -33.05 -10.12 -13.27
CA GLY A 102 -33.19 -11.51 -13.71
C GLY A 102 -32.08 -12.45 -13.25
N PHE A 103 -31.37 -12.12 -12.18
CA PHE A 103 -30.42 -13.06 -11.56
C PHE A 103 -31.17 -14.10 -10.75
N ASP A 104 -30.83 -15.36 -10.94
CA ASP A 104 -31.38 -16.49 -10.19
C ASP A 104 -30.59 -16.77 -8.90
N HIS A 105 -29.34 -16.35 -8.86
CA HIS A 105 -28.44 -16.56 -7.73
C HIS A 105 -27.57 -15.34 -7.49
N VAL A 106 -27.38 -14.99 -6.23
CA VAL A 106 -26.46 -13.93 -5.79
C VAL A 106 -25.44 -14.52 -4.84
N ALA A 107 -24.16 -14.53 -5.23
CA ALA A 107 -23.06 -14.95 -4.38
C ALA A 107 -22.41 -13.73 -3.71
N ILE A 108 -22.46 -13.65 -2.40
CA ILE A 108 -21.85 -12.55 -1.64
C ILE A 108 -20.40 -12.92 -1.33
N ALA A 109 -19.47 -12.31 -2.06
CA ALA A 109 -18.03 -12.51 -1.93
C ALA A 109 -17.32 -11.20 -1.53
N ALA A 110 -17.90 -10.50 -0.54
CA ALA A 110 -17.48 -9.14 -0.13
C ALA A 110 -16.34 -9.12 0.91
N GLY A 111 -15.77 -10.28 1.25
CA GLY A 111 -14.78 -10.40 2.31
C GLY A 111 -15.37 -10.25 3.72
N ALA A 112 -14.51 -10.06 4.72
CA ALA A 112 -14.91 -9.98 6.13
C ALA A 112 -15.62 -8.65 6.48
N GLY A 113 -15.53 -7.64 5.64
CA GLY A 113 -16.16 -6.35 5.83
C GLY A 113 -15.49 -5.54 6.94
N ARG A 114 -16.21 -5.31 8.04
CA ARG A 114 -15.73 -4.44 9.12
C ARG A 114 -14.59 -5.10 9.92
N PRO A 115 -13.42 -4.45 10.04
CA PRO A 115 -12.34 -4.97 10.88
C PRO A 115 -12.72 -4.95 12.36
N THR A 116 -12.27 -5.96 13.11
CA THR A 116 -12.47 -6.02 14.56
C THR A 116 -11.71 -4.89 15.25
N VAL A 117 -12.37 -4.18 16.15
CA VAL A 117 -11.74 -3.20 17.02
C VAL A 117 -11.28 -3.93 18.28
N VAL A 118 -9.99 -3.79 18.61
CA VAL A 118 -9.46 -4.34 19.85
C VAL A 118 -9.83 -3.39 20.99
N GLU A 119 -10.57 -3.90 21.98
CA GLU A 119 -11.01 -3.14 23.14
C GLU A 119 -9.86 -3.05 24.16
N ILE A 120 -9.02 -2.06 24.01
CA ILE A 120 -7.95 -1.70 24.95
C ILE A 120 -8.10 -0.25 25.38
N LYS A 121 -7.59 0.06 26.56
CA LYS A 121 -7.58 1.44 27.05
C LYS A 121 -6.81 2.33 26.06
N ASN A 122 -7.35 3.51 25.78
CA ASN A 122 -6.75 4.49 24.88
C ASN A 122 -6.59 4.04 23.41
N ASN A 123 -7.46 3.17 22.92
CA ASN A 123 -7.41 2.65 21.54
C ASN A 123 -7.65 3.71 20.43
N LEU A 124 -7.92 4.96 20.80
CA LEU A 124 -8.11 6.10 19.89
C LEU A 124 -6.99 7.14 19.97
N ILE A 125 -5.94 6.90 20.74
CA ILE A 125 -4.82 7.85 20.79
C ILE A 125 -4.05 7.87 19.47
N ARG A 126 -3.34 8.99 19.24
CA ARG A 126 -2.42 9.14 18.09
C ARG A 126 -1.44 7.95 18.04
N GLY A 127 -1.28 7.37 16.85
CA GLY A 127 -0.38 6.23 16.62
C GLY A 127 -1.05 4.86 16.64
N ILE A 128 -2.26 4.70 17.18
CA ILE A 128 -3.01 3.44 17.09
C ILE A 128 -3.82 3.42 15.81
N ARG A 129 -3.64 2.37 15.01
CA ARG A 129 -4.35 2.15 13.74
C ARG A 129 -4.73 0.70 13.57
N LYS A 130 -5.81 0.45 12.85
CA LYS A 130 -6.12 -0.90 12.36
C LYS A 130 -5.19 -1.24 11.20
N ALA A 131 -4.70 -2.47 11.18
CA ALA A 131 -3.80 -2.94 10.12
C ALA A 131 -4.42 -2.81 8.73
N SER A 132 -5.69 -3.19 8.58
CA SER A 132 -6.42 -3.06 7.30
C SER A 132 -6.49 -1.61 6.80
N ASP A 133 -6.79 -0.66 7.70
CA ASP A 133 -6.92 0.75 7.33
C ASP A 133 -5.56 1.32 6.87
N PHE A 134 -4.48 0.93 7.55
CA PHE A 134 -3.13 1.33 7.15
C PHE A 134 -2.72 0.72 5.81
N LEU A 135 -2.89 -0.59 5.65
CA LEU A 135 -2.49 -1.31 4.43
C LEU A 135 -3.26 -0.79 3.20
N MET A 136 -4.57 -0.59 3.36
CA MET A 136 -5.39 -0.01 2.28
C MET A 136 -4.98 1.42 1.96
N ALA A 137 -4.77 2.26 2.97
CA ALA A 137 -4.35 3.64 2.75
C ALA A 137 -2.98 3.69 2.06
N LEU A 138 -2.04 2.84 2.45
CA LEU A 138 -0.71 2.75 1.84
C LEU A 138 -0.79 2.50 0.32
N GLN A 139 -1.67 1.58 -0.08
CA GLN A 139 -1.89 1.25 -1.49
C GLN A 139 -2.68 2.33 -2.23
N LEU A 140 -3.85 2.72 -1.70
CA LEU A 140 -4.76 3.65 -2.35
C LEU A 140 -4.13 5.01 -2.63
N THR A 141 -3.36 5.50 -1.68
CA THR A 141 -2.75 6.84 -1.77
C THR A 141 -1.37 6.82 -2.43
N GLY A 142 -0.80 5.64 -2.64
CA GLY A 142 0.58 5.51 -3.08
C GLY A 142 1.57 6.16 -2.12
N ALA A 143 1.31 6.11 -0.80
CA ALA A 143 2.09 6.85 0.19
C ALA A 143 3.60 6.53 0.18
N ALA A 144 4.01 5.36 -0.32
CA ALA A 144 5.41 5.00 -0.49
C ALA A 144 6.06 5.67 -1.72
N LYS A 145 5.30 6.24 -2.62
CA LYS A 145 5.82 6.93 -3.82
C LYS A 145 6.30 8.34 -3.47
N ARG A 146 7.34 8.79 -4.16
CA ARG A 146 7.94 10.11 -3.91
C ARG A 146 6.98 11.26 -4.23
N GLU A 147 6.27 11.15 -5.35
CA GLU A 147 5.32 12.18 -5.82
C GLU A 147 4.02 12.21 -4.99
N SER A 148 3.67 11.13 -4.29
CA SER A 148 2.45 11.11 -3.49
C SER A 148 2.50 12.11 -2.35
N MET A 149 1.49 12.96 -2.24
CA MET A 149 1.33 13.89 -1.11
C MET A 149 0.96 13.19 0.20
N ALA A 150 0.47 11.95 0.12
CA ALA A 150 0.09 11.21 1.31
C ALA A 150 1.31 10.84 2.17
N ASN A 151 1.14 11.00 3.48
CA ASN A 151 2.10 10.57 4.48
C ASN A 151 1.35 9.83 5.59
N LEU A 152 1.56 8.51 5.66
CA LEU A 152 0.99 7.67 6.70
C LEU A 152 2.00 7.61 7.84
N GLN A 153 1.94 8.59 8.73
CA GLN A 153 2.93 8.73 9.80
C GLN A 153 3.09 7.44 10.61
N VAL A 154 4.29 6.89 10.58
CA VAL A 154 4.74 5.72 11.36
C VAL A 154 5.93 6.16 12.20
N ARG A 155 6.02 5.65 13.42
CA ARG A 155 7.19 5.79 14.31
C ARG A 155 7.75 4.42 14.66
N LEU A 156 9.03 4.35 14.93
CA LEU A 156 9.71 3.17 15.45
C LEU A 156 10.17 3.43 16.89
N PRO A 157 10.12 2.42 17.78
CA PRO A 157 9.65 1.06 17.54
C PRO A 157 8.15 0.97 17.32
N ALA A 158 7.71 0.12 16.40
CA ALA A 158 6.29 -0.15 16.18
C ALA A 158 5.88 -1.51 16.76
N LEU A 159 4.64 -1.60 17.25
CA LEU A 159 4.07 -2.83 17.79
C LEU A 159 2.86 -3.25 16.95
N VAL A 160 2.88 -4.46 16.43
CA VAL A 160 1.76 -5.07 15.70
C VAL A 160 1.10 -6.12 16.62
N ILE A 161 -0.18 -5.91 16.91
CA ILE A 161 -0.97 -6.84 17.76
C ILE A 161 -1.69 -7.82 16.86
N GLY A 162 -1.30 -9.08 16.92
CA GLY A 162 -1.89 -10.19 16.14
C GLY A 162 -0.85 -11.21 15.70
N GLY A 163 -1.30 -12.40 15.33
CA GLY A 163 -0.42 -13.50 14.88
C GLY A 163 -0.83 -14.14 13.57
N GLY A 164 -1.78 -13.54 12.86
CA GLY A 164 -2.21 -14.00 11.54
C GLY A 164 -1.40 -13.36 10.41
N LEU A 165 -1.70 -13.77 9.18
CA LEU A 165 -1.03 -13.26 7.96
C LEU A 165 -1.09 -11.74 7.85
N THR A 166 -2.22 -11.11 8.20
CA THR A 166 -2.35 -9.65 8.22
C THR A 166 -1.36 -8.96 9.16
N ALA A 167 -1.02 -9.59 10.30
CA ALA A 167 -0.03 -9.03 11.22
C ALA A 167 1.39 -9.14 10.64
N ILE A 168 1.70 -10.22 9.95
CA ILE A 168 2.96 -10.40 9.24
C ILE A 168 3.07 -9.37 8.12
N ASP A 169 2.01 -9.25 7.31
CA ASP A 169 1.93 -8.24 6.25
C ASP A 169 2.15 -6.83 6.82
N MET A 170 1.43 -6.49 7.89
CA MET A 170 1.57 -5.18 8.52
C MET A 170 3.00 -4.91 8.99
N ALA A 171 3.65 -5.91 9.62
CA ALA A 171 5.01 -5.76 10.11
C ALA A 171 6.02 -5.55 8.97
N THR A 172 5.91 -6.32 7.89
CA THR A 172 6.78 -6.19 6.72
C THR A 172 6.57 -4.89 5.97
N GLU A 173 5.31 -4.45 5.84
CA GLU A 173 4.98 -3.18 5.22
C GLU A 173 5.53 -1.98 6.01
N LEU A 174 5.44 -2.02 7.34
CA LEU A 174 6.02 -0.97 8.19
C LEU A 174 7.53 -0.88 8.03
N ILE A 175 8.23 -2.02 7.98
CA ILE A 175 9.68 -2.06 7.79
C ILE A 175 10.08 -1.47 6.43
N ALA A 176 9.34 -1.80 5.39
CA ALA A 176 9.63 -1.31 4.04
C ALA A 176 9.24 0.16 3.84
N TYR A 177 8.14 0.60 4.44
CA TYR A 177 7.62 1.95 4.28
C TYR A 177 8.40 3.00 5.08
N TYR A 178 8.85 2.66 6.29
CA TYR A 178 9.47 3.65 7.18
C TYR A 178 10.67 4.39 6.57
N PRO A 179 11.65 3.73 5.93
CA PRO A 179 12.73 4.43 5.24
C PRO A 179 12.24 5.39 4.16
N GLN A 180 11.23 5.00 3.39
CA GLN A 180 10.63 5.86 2.37
C GLN A 180 9.95 7.09 2.97
N GLN A 181 9.24 6.89 4.07
CA GLN A 181 8.57 7.96 4.80
C GLN A 181 9.56 9.02 5.28
N VAL A 182 10.62 8.61 5.98
CA VAL A 182 11.55 9.58 6.60
C VAL A 182 12.41 10.29 5.55
N GLU A 183 12.80 9.61 4.48
CA GLU A 183 13.50 10.23 3.35
C GLU A 183 12.61 11.28 2.66
N LYS A 184 11.36 10.94 2.38
CA LYS A 184 10.37 11.85 1.80
C LYS A 184 10.06 13.06 2.69
N ILE A 185 10.00 12.86 4.01
CA ILE A 185 9.84 13.96 4.98
C ILE A 185 11.06 14.88 4.93
N LEU A 186 12.27 14.32 4.92
CA LEU A 186 13.49 15.09 4.86
C LEU A 186 13.57 15.94 3.58
N ASP A 187 13.32 15.34 2.41
CA ASP A 187 13.34 16.04 1.14
C ASP A 187 12.37 17.25 1.12
N ARG A 188 11.15 17.03 1.63
CA ARG A 188 10.13 18.09 1.71
C ARG A 188 10.47 19.16 2.72
N TYR A 189 10.98 18.75 3.88
CA TYR A 189 11.41 19.69 4.90
C TYR A 189 12.52 20.60 4.37
N GLU A 190 13.54 20.03 3.75
CA GLU A 190 14.67 20.80 3.19
C GLU A 190 14.20 21.76 2.09
N THR A 191 13.28 21.32 1.22
CA THR A 191 12.69 22.19 0.18
C THR A 191 11.94 23.37 0.82
N LEU A 192 11.03 23.10 1.75
CA LEU A 192 10.24 24.14 2.39
C LEU A 192 11.09 25.07 3.26
N ALA A 193 12.07 24.53 3.99
CA ALA A 193 12.98 25.34 4.80
C ALA A 193 13.86 26.23 3.93
N GLY A 194 14.25 25.77 2.75
CA GLY A 194 14.99 26.58 1.77
C GLY A 194 14.16 27.73 1.18
N GLU A 195 12.87 27.51 0.98
CA GLU A 195 11.97 28.51 0.39
C GLU A 195 11.40 29.51 1.43
N LEU A 196 10.99 29.01 2.59
CA LEU A 196 10.23 29.77 3.59
C LEU A 196 11.05 30.15 4.85
N GLY A 197 12.19 29.52 5.01
CA GLY A 197 13.00 29.57 6.24
C GLY A 197 12.55 28.52 7.26
N GLU A 198 13.50 27.94 7.97
CA GLU A 198 13.30 26.86 8.94
C GLU A 198 12.31 27.23 10.04
N GLU A 199 12.40 28.45 10.59
CA GLU A 199 11.50 28.91 11.65
C GLU A 199 10.04 28.96 11.19
N ALA A 200 9.77 29.37 9.96
CA ALA A 200 8.43 29.43 9.38
C ALA A 200 7.85 28.02 9.23
N VAL A 201 8.63 27.08 8.76
CA VAL A 201 8.21 25.68 8.62
C VAL A 201 7.92 25.07 9.99
N LEU A 202 8.81 25.26 10.96
CA LEU A 202 8.63 24.68 12.30
C LEU A 202 7.46 25.28 13.07
N LYS A 203 7.01 26.47 12.75
CA LYS A 203 5.80 27.07 13.34
C LYS A 203 4.51 26.34 12.95
N THR A 204 4.51 25.58 11.88
CA THR A 204 3.32 24.83 11.43
C THR A 204 3.09 23.54 12.23
N PHE A 205 4.05 23.10 13.02
CA PHE A 205 4.00 21.88 13.82
C PHE A 205 3.68 22.20 15.30
N ASP A 206 2.89 21.35 15.95
CA ASP A 206 2.76 21.41 17.41
C ASP A 206 4.07 20.97 18.10
N ALA A 207 4.12 21.06 19.44
CA ALA A 207 5.34 20.78 20.21
C ALA A 207 5.78 19.30 20.06
N GLU A 208 4.82 18.36 20.09
CA GLU A 208 5.08 16.93 19.95
C GLU A 208 5.55 16.59 18.51
N GLU A 209 4.85 17.13 17.53
CA GLU A 209 5.20 16.93 16.11
C GLU A 209 6.60 17.48 15.78
N LYS A 210 6.92 18.64 16.34
CA LYS A 210 8.25 19.26 16.17
C LYS A 210 9.34 18.41 16.80
N GLU A 211 9.11 17.88 18.00
CA GLU A 211 10.06 16.98 18.66
C GLU A 211 10.29 15.71 17.83
N ILE A 212 9.23 15.08 17.34
CA ILE A 212 9.29 13.89 16.48
C ILE A 212 10.04 14.22 15.19
N LEU A 213 9.70 15.32 14.54
CA LEU A 213 10.34 15.75 13.30
C LEU A 213 11.85 15.91 13.47
N LEU A 214 12.26 16.70 14.46
CA LEU A 214 13.67 17.08 14.67
C LEU A 214 14.53 15.95 15.23
N ASN A 215 13.97 15.13 16.15
CA ASN A 215 14.73 14.12 16.87
C ASN A 215 14.62 12.71 16.25
N GLU A 216 13.62 12.45 15.42
CA GLU A 216 13.43 11.14 14.80
C GLU A 216 13.48 11.22 13.26
N PHE A 217 12.53 11.91 12.64
CA PHE A 217 12.34 11.79 11.19
C PHE A 217 13.47 12.40 10.37
N LEU A 218 13.94 13.60 10.71
CA LEU A 218 15.03 14.21 9.96
C LEU A 218 16.37 13.49 10.16
N PRO A 219 16.78 13.09 11.38
CA PRO A 219 17.98 12.26 11.56
C PRO A 219 17.89 10.93 10.82
N HIS A 220 16.77 10.22 10.94
CA HIS A 220 16.58 8.94 10.25
C HIS A 220 16.59 9.09 8.71
N GLY A 221 15.98 10.15 8.20
CA GLY A 221 16.02 10.46 6.77
C GLY A 221 17.44 10.71 6.26
N ARG A 222 18.28 11.40 7.03
CA ARG A 222 19.70 11.59 6.70
C ARG A 222 20.48 10.27 6.70
N GLU A 223 20.18 9.37 7.65
CA GLU A 223 20.81 8.04 7.68
C GLU A 223 20.37 7.18 6.48
N VAL A 224 19.09 7.23 6.07
CA VAL A 224 18.61 6.57 4.85
C VAL A 224 19.34 7.09 3.61
N ARG A 225 19.43 8.40 3.46
CA ARG A 225 20.14 9.05 2.34
C ARG A 225 21.63 8.66 2.32
N ALA A 226 22.28 8.59 3.48
CA ALA A 226 23.66 8.17 3.61
C ALA A 226 23.85 6.70 3.16
N GLU A 227 22.94 5.80 3.55
CA GLU A 227 23.00 4.39 3.10
C GLU A 227 22.79 4.27 1.58
N ARG A 228 21.88 5.05 0.99
CA ARG A 228 21.72 5.09 -0.47
C ARG A 228 22.99 5.54 -1.16
N ALA A 229 23.64 6.59 -0.66
CA ALA A 229 24.89 7.09 -1.20
C ALA A 229 26.02 6.06 -1.07
N ARG A 230 26.12 5.38 0.08
CA ARG A 230 27.09 4.29 0.30
C ARG A 230 26.88 3.16 -0.71
N ALA A 231 25.64 2.69 -0.83
CA ALA A 231 25.29 1.57 -1.71
C ALA A 231 25.56 1.93 -3.18
N ALA A 232 25.18 3.12 -3.61
CA ALA A 232 25.46 3.61 -4.97
C ALA A 232 26.96 3.68 -5.26
N GLY A 233 27.76 4.16 -4.30
CA GLY A 233 29.22 4.20 -4.41
C GLY A 233 29.89 2.82 -4.47
N ALA A 234 29.25 1.80 -3.89
CA ALA A 234 29.69 0.41 -3.91
C ALA A 234 29.12 -0.41 -5.08
N GLY A 235 28.18 0.14 -5.86
CA GLY A 235 27.43 -0.61 -6.88
C GLY A 235 26.51 -1.69 -6.28
N GLU A 236 25.98 -1.45 -5.08
CA GLU A 236 25.12 -2.36 -4.31
C GLU A 236 23.71 -1.79 -4.17
N SER A 237 22.76 -2.65 -3.85
CA SER A 237 21.43 -2.20 -3.40
C SER A 237 21.49 -1.71 -1.94
N PRO A 238 20.79 -0.61 -1.58
CA PRO A 238 20.77 -0.11 -0.22
C PRO A 238 20.14 -1.11 0.75
N ASN A 239 20.74 -1.26 1.94
CA ASN A 239 20.27 -2.16 2.98
C ASN A 239 19.83 -1.38 4.23
N PHE A 240 18.52 -1.15 4.33
CA PHE A 240 17.94 -0.41 5.46
C PHE A 240 17.67 -1.28 6.71
N VAL A 241 17.85 -2.59 6.63
CA VAL A 241 17.57 -3.50 7.77
C VAL A 241 18.36 -3.14 9.04
N PRO A 242 19.68 -2.83 8.96
CA PRO A 242 20.43 -2.40 10.14
C PRO A 242 19.92 -1.10 10.75
N LEU A 243 19.52 -0.13 9.92
CA LEU A 243 18.97 1.14 10.36
C LEU A 243 17.63 0.95 11.07
N VAL A 244 16.69 0.24 10.45
CA VAL A 244 15.39 -0.05 11.04
C VAL A 244 15.53 -0.77 12.39
N ARG A 245 16.48 -1.71 12.51
CA ARG A 245 16.78 -2.38 13.77
C ARG A 245 17.34 -1.41 14.83
N LYS A 246 18.26 -0.54 14.45
CA LYS A 246 18.81 0.50 15.30
C LYS A 246 17.73 1.41 15.88
N TRP A 247 16.72 1.75 15.10
CA TRP A 247 15.60 2.60 15.53
C TRP A 247 14.49 1.84 16.30
N GLY A 248 14.73 0.57 16.68
CA GLY A 248 13.85 -0.25 17.49
C GLY A 248 12.98 -1.23 16.73
N GLY A 249 12.89 -1.11 15.41
CA GLY A 249 12.25 -2.08 14.54
C GLY A 249 10.74 -2.23 14.72
N VAL A 250 10.22 -3.34 14.24
CA VAL A 250 8.81 -3.71 14.37
C VAL A 250 8.71 -5.01 15.16
N ARG A 251 7.80 -5.06 16.12
CA ARG A 251 7.56 -6.25 16.96
C ARG A 251 6.14 -6.73 16.77
N ILE A 252 5.97 -8.06 16.70
CA ILE A 252 4.66 -8.69 16.66
C ILE A 252 4.34 -9.21 18.06
N LEU A 253 3.22 -8.78 18.63
CA LEU A 253 2.70 -9.29 19.88
C LEU A 253 1.65 -10.36 19.59
N TYR A 254 1.94 -11.59 19.99
CA TYR A 254 1.07 -12.73 19.80
C TYR A 254 0.74 -13.40 21.11
N ARG A 255 -0.53 -13.76 21.31
CA ARG A 255 -1.04 -14.28 22.60
C ARG A 255 -0.67 -15.74 22.90
N ARG A 256 -0.11 -16.47 21.95
CA ARG A 256 0.30 -17.88 22.13
C ARG A 256 1.79 -17.99 21.92
N ALA A 257 2.44 -18.97 22.58
CA ALA A 257 3.82 -19.28 22.29
C ALA A 257 3.96 -19.72 20.82
N MET A 258 5.06 -19.37 20.19
CA MET A 258 5.42 -19.97 18.91
C MET A 258 5.82 -21.43 19.19
N THR A 259 5.03 -22.35 18.67
CA THR A 259 5.32 -23.81 18.70
C THR A 259 6.09 -24.16 17.45
#